data_e88971386a52ad7186d6470896f2cae7
#
_entry.id   e88971386a52ad7186d6470896f2cae7
#
_cell.length_a   1.000
_cell.length_b   1.000
_cell.length_c   1.000
_cell.angle_alpha   90.00
_cell.angle_beta   90.00
_cell.angle_gamma   90.00
#
_symmetry.space_group_name_H-M   'P 1'
#
loop_
_entity.id
_entity.type
_entity.pdbx_description
1 polymer ?
#
loop_
_entity_poly.entity_id
_entity_poly.type
_entity_poly.pdbx_seq_one_letter_code
_entity_poly.pdbx_strand_id
1 'polypeptide(L)' 'GMFLQTFMLLAEEAGYQTCPQEAWSAAHEQVRSFTNAPEELMLFCGVAIGKANADHPINSLVSERATVDEFATFL' A
#
# COMPACT_ATOMS: atom_id res chain seq x y z
N GLY A 1 -3.20 -0.26 9.30
CA GLY A 1 -3.38 0.89 8.40
C GLY A 1 -2.48 2.06 8.75
N MET A 2 -2.47 2.49 10.01
CA MET A 2 -1.65 3.64 10.45
C MET A 2 -0.15 3.43 10.21
N PHE A 3 0.37 2.26 10.54
CA PHE A 3 1.78 1.95 10.26
C PHE A 3 2.10 2.02 8.77
N LEU A 4 1.27 1.40 7.94
CA LEU A 4 1.45 1.39 6.49
C LEU A 4 1.42 2.81 5.91
N GLN A 5 0.47 3.63 6.33
CA GLN A 5 0.36 5.03 5.89
C GLN A 5 1.61 5.83 6.28
N THR A 6 2.06 5.71 7.53
CA THR A 6 3.27 6.39 8.00
C THR A 6 4.51 5.93 7.23
N PHE A 7 4.64 4.63 6.99
CA PHE A 7 5.73 4.07 6.19
C PHE A 7 5.75 4.66 4.77
N MET A 8 4.59 4.74 4.12
CA MET A 8 4.48 5.27 2.75
C MET A 8 4.85 6.76 2.69
N LEU A 9 4.42 7.56 3.67
CA LEU A 9 4.76 8.98 3.75
C LEU A 9 6.27 9.20 3.96
N LEU A 10 6.88 8.44 4.86
CA LEU A 10 8.32 8.52 5.11
C LEU A 10 9.16 8.03 3.91
N ALA A 11 8.67 7.01 3.20
CA ALA A 11 9.31 6.56 1.96
C ALA A 11 9.28 7.66 0.89
N GLU A 12 8.16 8.36 0.73
CA GLU A 12 8.02 9.50 -0.20
C GLU A 12 8.97 10.63 0.19
N GLU A 13 9.04 10.99 1.47
CA GLU A 13 9.99 11.98 1.97
C GLU A 13 11.45 11.59 1.67
N ALA A 14 11.77 10.30 1.74
CA ALA A 14 13.08 9.76 1.37
C ALA A 14 13.30 9.67 -0.16
N GLY A 15 12.32 10.07 -0.95
CA GLY A 15 12.37 10.09 -2.42
C GLY A 15 12.06 8.74 -3.07
N TYR A 16 11.29 7.87 -2.41
CA TYR A 16 10.82 6.60 -2.96
C TYR A 16 9.30 6.59 -3.08
N GLN A 17 8.80 6.00 -4.14
CA GLN A 17 7.38 5.73 -4.32
C GLN A 17 7.03 4.32 -3.83
N THR A 18 5.81 4.14 -3.38
CA THR A 18 5.32 2.88 -2.85
C THR A 18 4.01 2.47 -3.51
N CYS A 19 3.80 1.15 -3.58
CA CYS A 19 2.55 0.59 -4.08
C CYS A 19 2.12 -0.57 -3.19
N PRO A 20 1.10 -0.41 -2.34
CA PRO A 20 0.50 -1.50 -1.59
C PRO A 20 -0.20 -2.47 -2.54
N GLN A 21 0.01 -3.77 -2.33
CA GLN A 21 -0.46 -4.84 -3.19
C GLN A 21 -1.19 -5.89 -2.36
N GLU A 22 -2.51 -5.76 -2.28
CA GLU A 22 -3.36 -6.68 -1.52
C GLU A 22 -3.36 -8.10 -2.10
N ALA A 23 -3.14 -8.25 -3.40
CA ALA A 23 -3.11 -9.55 -4.08
C ALA A 23 -2.19 -10.58 -3.41
N TRP A 24 -1.16 -10.15 -2.68
CA TRP A 24 -0.28 -11.03 -1.92
C TRP A 24 -1.01 -11.78 -0.80
N SER A 25 -2.13 -11.27 -0.31
CA SER A 25 -2.93 -11.94 0.72
C SER A 25 -3.47 -13.30 0.25
N ALA A 26 -3.72 -13.46 -1.05
CA ALA A 26 -4.14 -14.73 -1.64
C ALA A 26 -3.02 -15.80 -1.61
N ALA A 27 -1.77 -15.39 -1.50
CA ALA A 27 -0.60 -16.26 -1.40
C ALA A 27 -0.03 -16.35 0.03
N HIS A 28 -0.88 -16.15 1.04
CA HIS A 28 -0.44 -16.00 2.43
C HIS A 28 0.35 -17.20 2.97
N GLU A 29 0.00 -18.43 2.56
CA GLU A 29 0.71 -19.65 3.00
C GLU A 29 2.14 -19.69 2.45
N GLN A 30 2.31 -19.38 1.16
CA GLN A 30 3.61 -19.36 0.51
C GLN A 30 4.50 -18.26 1.09
N VAL A 31 3.94 -17.06 1.30
CA VAL A 31 4.66 -15.95 1.91
C VAL A 31 5.06 -16.27 3.35
N ARG A 32 4.14 -16.85 4.13
CA ARG A 32 4.43 -17.29 5.51
C ARG A 32 5.56 -18.31 5.54
N SER A 33 5.50 -19.31 4.69
CA SER A 33 6.53 -20.35 4.59
C SER A 33 7.90 -19.75 4.24
N PHE A 34 7.92 -18.82 3.28
CA PHE A 34 9.16 -18.17 2.84
C PHE A 34 9.75 -17.23 3.90
N THR A 35 8.91 -16.45 4.56
CA THR A 35 9.34 -15.45 5.56
C THR A 35 9.51 -16.05 6.95
N ASN A 36 9.06 -17.28 7.15
CA ASN A 36 9.01 -17.94 8.45
C ASN A 36 8.20 -17.14 9.50
N ALA A 37 7.15 -16.45 9.04
CA ALA A 37 6.31 -15.65 9.90
C ALA A 37 5.47 -16.53 10.84
N PRO A 38 5.24 -16.09 12.10
CA PRO A 38 4.39 -16.79 13.06
C PRO A 38 2.97 -17.03 12.52
N GLU A 39 2.37 -18.15 12.93
CA GLU A 39 1.06 -18.58 12.43
C GLU A 39 -0.07 -17.62 12.83
N GLU A 40 0.07 -16.97 13.97
CA GLU A 40 -0.88 -15.99 14.49
C GLU A 40 -0.88 -14.67 13.73
N LEU A 41 0.11 -14.43 12.85
CA LEU A 41 0.17 -13.20 12.03
C LEU A 41 -0.54 -13.41 10.69
N MET A 42 -1.35 -12.42 10.34
CA MET A 42 -2.04 -12.37 9.07
C MET A 42 -1.25 -11.53 8.06
N LEU A 43 -1.07 -12.06 6.86
CA LEU A 43 -0.52 -11.27 5.75
C LEU A 43 -1.58 -10.26 5.29
N PHE A 44 -1.32 -8.99 5.50
CA PHE A 44 -2.22 -7.90 5.11
C PHE A 44 -2.01 -7.52 3.63
N CYS A 45 -0.80 -7.18 3.25
CA CYS A 45 -0.43 -6.85 1.87
C CYS A 45 1.08 -6.95 1.67
N GLY A 46 1.51 -6.95 0.43
CA GLY A 46 2.88 -6.61 0.06
C GLY A 46 2.99 -5.12 -0.23
N VAL A 47 4.19 -4.58 -0.19
CA VAL A 47 4.45 -3.19 -0.60
C VAL A 47 5.65 -3.17 -1.53
N ALA A 48 5.42 -2.79 -2.78
CA ALA A 48 6.52 -2.47 -3.69
C ALA A 48 7.06 -1.08 -3.32
N ILE A 49 8.39 -0.95 -3.33
CA ILE A 49 9.08 0.32 -3.10
C ILE A 49 10.16 0.52 -4.15
N GLY A 50 10.28 1.72 -4.69
CA GLY A 50 11.27 2.03 -5.71
C GLY A 50 11.18 3.47 -6.21
N LYS A 51 11.86 3.74 -7.30
CA LYS A 51 11.75 5.01 -8.02
C LYS A 51 10.71 4.86 -9.13
N ALA A 52 9.68 5.70 -9.12
CA ALA A 52 8.66 5.68 -10.16
C ALA A 52 9.24 6.14 -11.51
N ASN A 53 8.85 5.46 -12.57
CA ASN A 53 9.07 5.94 -13.93
C ASN A 53 7.93 6.91 -14.28
N ALA A 54 8.22 8.22 -14.30
CA ALA A 54 7.24 9.25 -14.58
C ALA A 54 6.59 9.12 -15.98
N ASP A 55 7.29 8.50 -16.93
CA ASP A 55 6.80 8.33 -18.30
C ASP A 55 5.89 7.09 -18.48
N HIS A 56 5.79 6.23 -17.44
CA HIS A 56 4.94 5.05 -17.51
C HIS A 56 3.47 5.44 -17.33
N PRO A 57 2.56 5.02 -18.24
CA PRO A 57 1.13 5.42 -18.22
C PRO A 57 0.42 5.15 -16.91
N ILE A 58 0.79 4.09 -16.17
CA ILE A 58 0.17 3.78 -14.88
C ILE A 58 0.34 4.90 -13.85
N ASN A 59 1.40 5.70 -13.95
CA ASN A 59 1.68 6.78 -13.02
C ASN A 59 0.86 8.06 -13.29
N SER A 60 0.11 8.09 -14.40
CA SER A 60 -0.87 9.13 -14.69
C SER A 60 -2.29 8.78 -14.22
N LEU A 61 -2.48 7.56 -13.72
CA LEU A 61 -3.77 7.12 -13.21
C LEU A 61 -4.10 7.83 -11.89
N VAL A 62 -5.17 8.61 -11.90
CA VAL A 62 -5.74 9.21 -10.70
C VAL A 62 -7.06 8.49 -10.38
N SER A 63 -7.06 7.68 -9.33
CA SER A 63 -8.29 7.00 -8.90
C SER A 63 -9.24 7.96 -8.21
N GLU A 64 -10.54 7.79 -8.46
CA GLU A 64 -11.57 8.60 -7.81
C GLU A 64 -11.52 8.48 -6.29
N ARG A 65 -11.86 9.55 -5.62
CA ARG A 65 -12.01 9.63 -4.16
C ARG A 65 -13.32 10.31 -3.84
N ALA A 66 -13.98 9.84 -2.79
CA ALA A 66 -15.15 10.51 -2.25
C ALA A 66 -14.81 11.95 -1.87
N THR A 67 -15.70 12.87 -2.19
CA THR A 67 -15.60 14.27 -1.75
C THR A 67 -15.87 14.36 -0.25
N VAL A 68 -15.44 15.45 0.38
CA VAL A 68 -15.68 15.65 1.82
C VAL A 68 -17.16 15.56 2.17
N ASP A 69 -18.03 16.14 1.33
CA ASP A 69 -19.49 16.16 1.54
C ASP A 69 -20.14 14.77 1.44
N GLU A 70 -19.47 13.81 0.80
CA GLU A 70 -19.97 12.43 0.70
C GLU A 70 -19.69 11.59 1.95
N PHE A 71 -18.69 11.91 2.73
CA PHE A 71 -18.29 11.09 3.87
C PHE A 71 -18.27 11.83 5.22
N ALA A 72 -18.42 13.16 5.25
CA ALA A 72 -18.36 13.95 6.47
C ALA A 72 -19.53 14.92 6.58
N THR A 73 -20.06 15.05 7.78
CA THR A 73 -21.05 16.06 8.14
C THR A 73 -20.46 16.97 9.23
N PHE A 74 -20.43 18.26 8.97
CA PHE A 74 -19.99 19.25 9.97
C PHE A 74 -21.21 19.76 10.72
N LEU A 75 -21.17 19.64 12.05
CA LEU A 75 -22.24 20.07 12.95
C LEU A 75 -22.09 21.52 13.36
#